data_b93fa8608067464b97c211f158fcec02
#
_entry.id   b93fa8608067464b97c211f158fcec02
#
_cell.length_a   1.000
_cell.length_b   1.000
_cell.length_c   1.000
_cell.angle_alpha   90.00
_cell.angle_beta   90.00
_cell.angle_gamma   90.00
#
_symmetry.space_group_name_H-M   'P 1'
#
loop_
_entity.id
_entity.type
_entity.pdbx_description
1 polymer ?
#
loop_
_entity_poly.entity_id
_entity_poly.type
_entity_poly.pdbx_seq_one_letter_code
_entity_poly.pdbx_strand_id
1 'polypeptide(L)'
;ERHPRKAIITLYGHSRDRELPIYGTKVLALREGVLDLHGKHIPLTWTRLQTTAVVGGNTITLTHPVEWNVGDEIVIASTGGFRSQNETEKHIISAISADKQTLTLVSPLKFEHLGVTETFNGTQVEFRAEVGLLTHNVVVRGNSDPAWNDNIEACPAGFDTGEFAVQTCFQGRFGEEIGSSGFGGQILIHASTKNKDLAIARIENVEVTFAGQEFRLGRYPIHFHLNGDMSSSYVRGCGIHQSFNRAVNIHGVHNTLVEQTVIYNIKGGAFFLEDGIETGNTLQYNLALFVRSSTSLLNDDITPASFWVTNPNNTIQHNAVAGGTHFGYWYRMHEHPDGPSFDPNICPRSVPLGRFYNNSAHSCGWFGLWMFQEYHPTVGGTCTNKEPQQVIFEALTSWNNEKGAETVNGGALTFNNCIFVNNDKVGYEGKRVDHIPQYPSEGAMINNTLIVGSTASLVSSQGPSTGIILPYGNGFLVKNVRFVNYNSSGFVALAFTRIQGTCSIFCGGYNYHFKGIQFNNTPRKARFEWEHEGVLIDEDGTLTGAPAG
;
A
#
# COMPACT_ATOMS: atom_id res chain seq x y z
N GLU A 1 20.46 20.99 -13.71
CA GLU A 1 20.98 20.03 -14.73
C GLU A 1 21.06 18.63 -14.15
N ARG A 2 20.91 17.59 -15.03
CA ARG A 2 21.04 16.19 -14.62
C ARG A 2 22.50 15.80 -14.48
N HIS A 3 22.86 15.12 -13.39
CA HIS A 3 24.23 14.67 -13.17
C HIS A 3 24.59 13.49 -14.11
N PRO A 4 25.59 13.61 -14.96
CA PRO A 4 25.84 12.61 -16.01
C PRO A 4 26.67 11.40 -15.54
N ARG A 5 27.38 11.51 -14.41
CA ARG A 5 28.30 10.50 -13.88
C ARG A 5 27.77 9.88 -12.60
N LYS A 6 28.44 8.85 -12.09
CA LYS A 6 28.16 8.30 -10.75
C LYS A 6 28.54 9.32 -9.68
N ALA A 7 27.58 9.64 -8.79
CA ALA A 7 27.79 10.47 -7.60
C ALA A 7 27.24 9.72 -6.40
N ILE A 8 28.02 9.62 -5.35
CA ILE A 8 27.62 8.93 -4.12
C ILE A 8 27.78 9.86 -2.94
N ILE A 9 26.69 10.12 -2.23
CA ILE A 9 26.67 10.82 -0.96
C ILE A 9 26.53 9.76 0.13
N THR A 10 27.60 9.44 0.83
CA THR A 10 27.57 8.51 1.96
C THR A 10 27.48 9.29 3.25
N LEU A 11 26.42 9.06 4.01
CA LEU A 11 26.20 9.68 5.32
C LEU A 11 26.77 8.78 6.41
N TYR A 12 27.62 9.34 7.24
CA TYR A 12 28.25 8.67 8.37
C TYR A 12 27.61 9.13 9.67
N GLY A 13 27.58 8.27 10.65
CA GLY A 13 27.07 8.54 11.98
C GLY A 13 26.70 7.26 12.72
N HIS A 14 26.60 7.38 14.03
CA HIS A 14 26.29 6.29 14.95
C HIS A 14 25.04 6.64 15.78
N SER A 15 24.36 5.65 16.31
CA SER A 15 23.13 5.83 17.10
C SER A 15 23.31 6.69 18.36
N ARG A 16 24.55 6.87 18.83
CA ARG A 16 24.92 7.67 20.01
C ARG A 16 25.62 8.97 19.67
N ASP A 17 25.70 9.34 18.39
CA ASP A 17 26.25 10.63 18.00
C ASP A 17 25.32 11.77 18.46
N ARG A 18 25.93 12.94 18.72
CA ARG A 18 25.17 14.14 19.05
C ARG A 18 24.22 14.50 17.92
N GLU A 19 22.95 14.61 18.22
CA GLU A 19 21.92 14.98 17.26
C GLU A 19 21.89 16.49 17.02
N LEU A 20 21.68 16.89 15.77
CA LEU A 20 21.25 18.25 15.44
C LEU A 20 19.78 18.39 15.86
N PRO A 21 19.41 19.49 16.55
CA PRO A 21 18.02 19.73 16.93
C PRO A 21 17.09 19.57 15.72
N ILE A 22 15.99 18.82 15.87
CA ILE A 22 15.01 18.48 14.84
C ILE A 22 15.56 17.51 13.77
N TYR A 23 16.74 17.78 13.23
CA TYR A 23 17.28 17.04 12.07
C TYR A 23 17.93 15.71 12.43
N GLY A 24 18.35 15.52 13.67
CA GLY A 24 19.02 14.30 14.10
C GLY A 24 20.47 14.18 13.65
N THR A 25 20.92 12.98 13.48
CA THR A 25 22.27 12.66 12.98
C THR A 25 22.20 11.82 11.70
N LYS A 26 23.32 11.70 10.99
CA LYS A 26 23.44 10.93 9.73
C LYS A 26 22.43 11.42 8.68
N VAL A 27 22.33 12.73 8.52
CA VAL A 27 21.27 13.40 7.77
C VAL A 27 21.80 14.29 6.65
N LEU A 28 21.10 14.27 5.51
CA LEU A 28 21.11 15.34 4.52
C LEU A 28 19.90 16.22 4.80
N ALA A 29 20.10 17.34 5.46
CA ALA A 29 19.05 18.22 5.95
C ALA A 29 18.86 19.44 5.05
N LEU A 30 17.62 19.75 4.71
CA LEU A 30 17.23 20.98 4.04
C LEU A 30 16.33 21.81 4.95
N ARG A 31 16.82 22.97 5.37
CA ARG A 31 16.06 23.93 6.17
C ARG A 31 15.51 25.09 5.34
N GLU A 32 16.37 25.69 4.52
CA GLU A 32 16.03 26.82 3.65
C GLU A 32 16.82 26.71 2.35
N GLY A 33 16.17 26.99 1.23
CA GLY A 33 16.78 26.93 -0.09
C GLY A 33 16.26 25.76 -0.93
N VAL A 34 17.06 25.33 -1.89
CA VAL A 34 16.68 24.30 -2.88
C VAL A 34 17.65 23.13 -2.81
N LEU A 35 17.11 21.93 -2.67
CA LEU A 35 17.83 20.67 -2.84
C LEU A 35 17.39 20.03 -4.16
N ASP A 36 18.24 20.13 -5.18
CA ASP A 36 18.06 19.46 -6.47
C ASP A 36 19.00 18.27 -6.59
N LEU A 37 18.46 17.07 -6.49
CA LEU A 37 19.16 15.82 -6.75
C LEU A 37 18.60 15.20 -8.02
N HIS A 38 19.28 15.36 -9.14
CA HIS A 38 18.83 14.89 -10.44
C HIS A 38 19.82 13.91 -11.06
N GLY A 39 19.46 12.63 -11.05
CA GLY A 39 20.20 11.58 -11.74
C GLY A 39 19.97 11.59 -13.25
N LYS A 40 20.62 10.64 -13.93
CA LYS A 40 20.38 10.38 -15.34
C LYS A 40 18.91 10.01 -15.55
N HIS A 41 18.30 10.59 -16.58
CA HIS A 41 16.89 10.31 -16.86
C HIS A 41 16.65 8.84 -17.23
N ILE A 42 15.67 8.25 -16.58
CA ILE A 42 15.18 6.90 -16.84
C ILE A 42 13.68 7.02 -17.10
N PRO A 43 13.24 6.86 -18.35
CA PRO A 43 11.83 7.07 -18.70
C PRO A 43 10.87 6.10 -18.04
N LEU A 44 11.31 4.87 -17.77
CA LEU A 44 10.50 3.81 -17.17
C LEU A 44 11.32 3.12 -16.09
N THR A 45 10.93 3.30 -14.84
CA THR A 45 11.64 2.72 -13.69
C THR A 45 11.12 1.34 -13.31
N TRP A 46 9.93 0.96 -13.76
CA TRP A 46 9.39 -0.38 -13.57
C TRP A 46 8.40 -0.76 -14.66
N THR A 47 8.26 -2.04 -14.88
CA THR A 47 7.36 -2.65 -15.86
C THR A 47 6.92 -4.02 -15.37
N ARG A 48 6.34 -4.87 -16.20
CA ARG A 48 5.90 -6.22 -15.87
C ARG A 48 6.53 -7.26 -16.78
N LEU A 49 6.52 -8.51 -16.34
CA LEU A 49 6.93 -9.64 -17.17
C LEU A 49 5.96 -9.85 -18.33
N GLN A 50 6.49 -10.03 -19.53
CA GLN A 50 5.74 -10.42 -20.73
C GLN A 50 5.37 -11.91 -20.67
N THR A 51 6.29 -12.75 -20.21
CA THR A 51 6.15 -14.19 -20.09
C THR A 51 6.62 -14.65 -18.72
N THR A 52 6.10 -15.78 -18.26
CA THR A 52 6.50 -16.39 -16.98
C THR A 52 8.00 -16.68 -16.98
N ALA A 53 8.65 -16.23 -15.94
CA ALA A 53 10.06 -16.50 -15.68
C ALA A 53 10.17 -17.71 -14.73
N VAL A 54 10.77 -18.79 -15.22
CA VAL A 54 10.77 -20.09 -14.53
C VAL A 54 11.96 -20.24 -13.59
N VAL A 55 11.81 -21.03 -12.57
CA VAL A 55 12.88 -21.40 -11.62
C VAL A 55 14.11 -21.93 -12.37
N GLY A 56 15.30 -21.48 -11.99
CA GLY A 56 16.56 -21.86 -12.61
C GLY A 56 16.87 -21.12 -13.92
N GLY A 57 15.92 -20.39 -14.50
CA GLY A 57 16.15 -19.50 -15.63
C GLY A 57 16.96 -18.27 -15.24
N ASN A 58 17.70 -17.70 -16.18
CA ASN A 58 18.41 -16.45 -15.99
C ASN A 58 18.04 -15.38 -17.04
N THR A 59 16.93 -15.57 -17.73
CA THR A 59 16.44 -14.63 -18.75
C THR A 59 14.99 -14.29 -18.44
N ILE A 60 14.67 -12.99 -18.49
CA ILE A 60 13.32 -12.48 -18.33
C ILE A 60 12.94 -11.59 -19.51
N THR A 61 11.68 -11.61 -19.91
CA THR A 61 11.14 -10.76 -20.97
C THR A 61 10.13 -9.79 -20.40
N LEU A 62 10.27 -8.52 -20.71
CA LEU A 62 9.47 -7.42 -20.20
C LEU A 62 8.36 -7.02 -21.17
N THR A 63 7.27 -6.47 -20.66
CA THR A 63 6.15 -5.95 -21.48
C THR A 63 6.52 -4.67 -22.25
N HIS A 64 7.49 -3.92 -21.76
CA HIS A 64 7.94 -2.66 -22.37
C HIS A 64 9.47 -2.62 -22.47
N PRO A 65 10.03 -1.97 -23.52
CA PRO A 65 11.46 -1.73 -23.59
C PRO A 65 11.92 -0.78 -22.48
N VAL A 66 13.11 -1.02 -21.94
CA VAL A 66 13.68 -0.26 -20.83
C VAL A 66 15.02 0.36 -21.18
N GLU A 67 15.31 1.53 -20.64
CA GLU A 67 16.61 2.24 -20.79
C GLU A 67 17.53 1.97 -19.58
N TRP A 68 17.52 0.72 -19.09
CA TRP A 68 18.40 0.26 -18.01
C TRP A 68 19.75 -0.17 -18.55
N ASN A 69 20.74 -0.43 -17.70
CA ASN A 69 22.09 -0.76 -18.13
C ASN A 69 22.53 -2.14 -17.58
N VAL A 70 23.50 -2.74 -18.25
CA VAL A 70 24.23 -3.88 -17.69
C VAL A 70 24.93 -3.46 -16.41
N GLY A 71 24.78 -4.25 -15.37
CA GLY A 71 25.26 -3.97 -14.01
C GLY A 71 24.22 -3.32 -13.10
N ASP A 72 23.08 -2.86 -13.63
CA ASP A 72 22.00 -2.36 -12.78
C ASP A 72 21.36 -3.49 -11.96
N GLU A 73 20.97 -3.18 -10.74
CA GLU A 73 20.16 -4.04 -9.88
C GLU A 73 18.67 -3.81 -10.15
N ILE A 74 17.95 -4.91 -10.31
CA ILE A 74 16.50 -4.93 -10.45
C ILE A 74 15.88 -5.82 -9.38
N VAL A 75 14.60 -5.62 -9.14
CA VAL A 75 13.78 -6.47 -8.28
C VAL A 75 12.61 -7.05 -9.07
N ILE A 76 12.28 -8.31 -8.84
CA ILE A 76 11.16 -9.02 -9.45
C ILE A 76 10.18 -9.40 -8.35
N ALA A 77 8.92 -9.00 -8.51
CA ALA A 77 7.87 -9.24 -7.52
C ALA A 77 7.54 -10.72 -7.37
N SER A 78 7.27 -11.18 -6.15
CA SER A 78 6.58 -12.45 -5.93
C SER A 78 5.21 -12.45 -6.60
N THR A 79 4.82 -13.57 -7.17
CA THR A 79 3.47 -13.82 -7.71
C THR A 79 2.77 -14.99 -7.03
N GLY A 80 3.34 -15.51 -5.97
CA GLY A 80 2.76 -16.57 -5.16
C GLY A 80 1.56 -16.11 -4.33
N GLY A 81 1.06 -16.99 -3.47
CA GLY A 81 -0.05 -16.68 -2.56
C GLY A 81 0.34 -15.70 -1.45
N PHE A 82 -0.58 -15.41 -0.56
CA PHE A 82 -0.42 -14.42 0.53
C PHE A 82 0.69 -14.73 1.56
N ARG A 83 1.40 -15.84 1.43
CA ARG A 83 2.57 -16.21 2.26
C ARG A 83 3.89 -16.23 1.49
N SER A 84 3.91 -15.70 0.27
CA SER A 84 5.06 -15.76 -0.64
C SER A 84 5.96 -14.51 -0.62
N GLN A 85 5.92 -13.70 0.44
CA GLN A 85 6.65 -12.43 0.51
C GLN A 85 8.15 -12.58 0.24
N ASN A 86 8.76 -13.66 0.75
CA ASN A 86 10.18 -13.96 0.60
C ASN A 86 10.56 -14.46 -0.82
N GLU A 87 9.60 -14.60 -1.73
CA GLU A 87 9.83 -14.98 -3.12
C GLU A 87 10.12 -13.77 -4.03
N THR A 88 10.08 -12.55 -3.50
CA THR A 88 10.55 -11.36 -4.22
C THR A 88 12.06 -11.40 -4.33
N GLU A 89 12.60 -11.35 -5.56
CA GLU A 89 14.01 -11.55 -5.84
C GLU A 89 14.70 -10.30 -6.41
N LYS A 90 15.95 -10.09 -5.98
CA LYS A 90 16.83 -9.04 -6.50
C LYS A 90 17.91 -9.66 -7.38
N HIS A 91 18.13 -9.10 -8.57
CA HIS A 91 19.09 -9.59 -9.55
C HIS A 91 19.89 -8.45 -10.19
N ILE A 92 21.07 -8.80 -10.72
CA ILE A 92 21.92 -7.89 -11.50
C ILE A 92 21.78 -8.25 -12.97
N ILE A 93 21.64 -7.25 -13.83
CA ILE A 93 21.56 -7.41 -15.28
C ILE A 93 22.96 -7.70 -15.83
N SER A 94 23.12 -8.82 -16.56
CA SER A 94 24.36 -9.18 -17.23
C SER A 94 24.35 -8.88 -18.74
N ALA A 95 23.18 -8.87 -19.37
CA ALA A 95 23.00 -8.49 -20.77
C ALA A 95 21.58 -7.97 -21.03
N ILE A 96 21.44 -7.15 -22.06
CA ILE A 96 20.17 -6.59 -22.52
C ILE A 96 20.09 -6.80 -24.03
N SER A 97 18.95 -7.31 -24.52
CA SER A 97 18.69 -7.51 -25.95
C SER A 97 18.62 -6.19 -26.73
N ALA A 98 18.77 -6.26 -28.03
CA ALA A 98 18.74 -5.08 -28.90
C ALA A 98 17.39 -4.34 -28.87
N ASP A 99 16.27 -5.05 -28.67
CA ASP A 99 14.93 -4.50 -28.52
C ASP A 99 14.65 -3.95 -27.09
N LYS A 100 15.62 -4.12 -26.17
CA LYS A 100 15.55 -3.66 -24.78
C LYS A 100 14.42 -4.27 -23.95
N GLN A 101 13.87 -5.39 -24.39
CA GLN A 101 12.79 -6.08 -23.66
C GLN A 101 13.27 -7.36 -22.96
N THR A 102 14.35 -7.98 -23.42
CA THR A 102 14.87 -9.19 -22.80
C THR A 102 16.13 -8.88 -21.99
N LEU A 103 16.09 -9.24 -20.72
CA LEU A 103 17.21 -9.07 -19.78
C LEU A 103 17.79 -10.45 -19.43
N THR A 104 19.12 -10.57 -19.48
CA THR A 104 19.83 -11.71 -18.91
C THR A 104 20.35 -11.33 -17.53
N LEU A 105 20.19 -12.21 -16.56
CA LEU A 105 20.54 -12.01 -15.15
C LEU A 105 21.88 -12.69 -14.85
N VAL A 106 22.64 -12.16 -13.91
CA VAL A 106 23.91 -12.73 -13.44
C VAL A 106 23.69 -14.08 -12.73
N SER A 107 22.59 -14.22 -11.99
CA SER A 107 22.25 -15.43 -11.25
C SER A 107 20.88 -15.96 -11.68
N PRO A 108 20.67 -17.30 -11.64
CA PRO A 108 19.38 -17.88 -11.96
C PRO A 108 18.32 -17.50 -10.92
N LEU A 109 17.06 -17.49 -11.36
CA LEU A 109 15.89 -17.30 -10.53
C LEU A 109 15.73 -18.47 -9.55
N LYS A 110 15.35 -18.17 -8.32
CA LYS A 110 15.04 -19.15 -7.27
C LYS A 110 13.57 -19.52 -7.24
N PHE A 111 12.71 -18.60 -7.68
CA PHE A 111 11.27 -18.76 -7.70
C PHE A 111 10.71 -18.54 -9.10
N GLU A 112 9.48 -18.99 -9.30
CA GLU A 112 8.72 -18.69 -10.51
C GLU A 112 8.04 -17.32 -10.36
N HIS A 113 8.11 -16.53 -11.42
CA HIS A 113 7.43 -15.25 -11.49
C HIS A 113 6.52 -15.23 -12.71
N LEU A 114 5.22 -15.08 -12.49
CA LEU A 114 4.21 -15.19 -13.53
C LEU A 114 4.25 -14.01 -14.51
N GLY A 115 4.00 -14.33 -15.76
CA GLY A 115 3.77 -13.37 -16.84
C GLY A 115 2.65 -13.89 -17.74
N VAL A 116 1.42 -13.99 -17.20
CA VAL A 116 0.27 -14.61 -17.88
C VAL A 116 -0.94 -13.69 -17.90
N THR A 117 -1.84 -13.96 -18.84
CA THR A 117 -3.17 -13.34 -18.91
C THR A 117 -4.19 -14.46 -18.98
N GLU A 118 -5.20 -14.40 -18.12
CA GLU A 118 -6.38 -15.30 -18.18
C GLU A 118 -7.63 -14.51 -18.54
N THR A 119 -8.59 -15.19 -19.15
CA THR A 119 -9.87 -14.60 -19.54
C THR A 119 -10.99 -15.19 -18.73
N PHE A 120 -11.72 -14.36 -17.99
CA PHE A 120 -12.88 -14.75 -17.19
C PHE A 120 -14.14 -14.11 -17.77
N ASN A 121 -14.97 -14.92 -18.41
CA ASN A 121 -16.24 -14.47 -19.00
C ASN A 121 -16.09 -13.18 -19.85
N GLY A 122 -15.07 -13.17 -20.73
CA GLY A 122 -14.78 -12.06 -21.64
C GLY A 122 -13.90 -10.94 -21.06
N THR A 123 -13.59 -10.96 -19.76
CA THR A 123 -12.66 -10.02 -19.16
C THR A 123 -11.27 -10.62 -19.05
N GLN A 124 -10.28 -9.96 -19.63
CA GLN A 124 -8.87 -10.31 -19.47
C GLN A 124 -8.34 -9.79 -18.15
N VAL A 125 -7.62 -10.62 -17.42
CA VAL A 125 -6.94 -10.29 -16.18
C VAL A 125 -5.49 -10.71 -16.30
N GLU A 126 -4.58 -9.80 -15.99
CA GLU A 126 -3.15 -10.04 -16.02
C GLU A 126 -2.62 -10.45 -14.64
N PHE A 127 -1.91 -11.57 -14.61
CA PHE A 127 -1.13 -12.02 -13.45
C PHE A 127 0.34 -11.95 -13.85
N ARG A 128 0.95 -10.80 -13.63
CA ARG A 128 2.31 -10.50 -14.08
C ARG A 128 3.12 -9.90 -12.96
N ALA A 129 4.30 -10.49 -12.71
CA ALA A 129 5.24 -9.90 -11.77
C ALA A 129 5.70 -8.52 -12.26
N GLU A 130 5.73 -7.58 -11.36
CA GLU A 130 6.40 -6.30 -11.57
C GLU A 130 7.91 -6.49 -11.52
N VAL A 131 8.62 -5.74 -12.37
CA VAL A 131 10.08 -5.67 -12.41
C VAL A 131 10.48 -4.22 -12.26
N GLY A 132 11.21 -3.89 -11.20
CA GLY A 132 11.60 -2.53 -10.85
C GLY A 132 13.10 -2.32 -10.83
N LEU A 133 13.55 -1.15 -11.29
CA LEU A 133 14.95 -0.71 -11.22
C LEU A 133 15.24 -0.14 -9.83
N LEU A 134 16.31 -0.60 -9.20
CA LEU A 134 16.76 -0.13 -7.89
C LEU A 134 17.93 0.87 -7.99
N THR A 135 18.86 0.64 -8.90
CA THR A 135 20.10 1.41 -8.99
C THR A 135 19.97 2.65 -9.87
N HIS A 136 20.62 3.72 -9.42
CA HIS A 136 20.74 4.99 -10.14
C HIS A 136 22.18 5.51 -10.09
N ASN A 137 22.49 6.50 -10.92
CA ASN A 137 23.82 7.07 -10.94
C ASN A 137 24.08 8.10 -9.82
N VAL A 138 23.04 8.69 -9.25
CA VAL A 138 23.11 9.51 -8.03
C VAL A 138 22.61 8.66 -6.87
N VAL A 139 23.44 8.50 -5.84
CA VAL A 139 23.14 7.63 -4.69
C VAL A 139 23.27 8.43 -3.40
N VAL A 140 22.25 8.37 -2.57
CA VAL A 140 22.32 8.81 -1.16
C VAL A 140 22.19 7.58 -0.28
N ARG A 141 23.16 7.36 0.60
CA ARG A 141 23.16 6.14 1.43
C ARG A 141 23.75 6.37 2.81
N GLY A 142 23.36 5.54 3.75
CA GLY A 142 24.14 5.33 4.98
C GLY A 142 25.42 4.56 4.68
N ASN A 143 26.41 4.69 5.56
CA ASN A 143 27.59 3.85 5.49
C ASN A 143 27.23 2.39 5.78
N SER A 144 27.96 1.47 5.18
CA SER A 144 27.82 0.01 5.39
C SER A 144 28.82 -0.54 6.43
N ASP A 145 29.24 0.30 7.37
CA ASP A 145 30.21 -0.03 8.41
C ASP A 145 29.67 -1.13 9.34
N PRO A 146 30.52 -2.02 9.88
CA PRO A 146 30.18 -3.01 10.90
C PRO A 146 29.45 -2.49 12.14
N ALA A 147 29.52 -1.21 12.44
CA ALA A 147 28.67 -0.51 13.43
C ALA A 147 27.14 -0.78 13.24
N TRP A 148 26.75 -1.22 12.06
CA TRP A 148 25.40 -1.70 11.76
C TRP A 148 24.96 -2.91 12.54
N ASN A 149 25.92 -3.72 12.98
CA ASN A 149 25.68 -4.95 13.73
C ASN A 149 25.84 -4.74 15.24
N ASP A 150 26.14 -3.50 15.68
CA ASP A 150 26.24 -3.23 17.10
C ASP A 150 24.85 -3.36 17.74
N ASN A 151 24.74 -4.23 18.72
CA ASN A 151 23.60 -4.23 19.62
C ASN A 151 23.53 -2.86 20.31
N ILE A 152 22.35 -2.27 20.33
CA ILE A 152 22.14 -1.03 21.10
C ILE A 152 22.03 -1.47 22.55
N GLU A 153 23.08 -1.21 23.34
CA GLU A 153 23.04 -1.40 24.78
C GLU A 153 22.13 -0.34 25.42
N ALA A 154 21.55 -0.71 26.57
CA ALA A 154 20.78 0.23 27.38
C ALA A 154 21.57 1.50 27.65
N CYS A 155 20.93 2.66 27.62
CA CYS A 155 21.59 3.92 27.88
C CYS A 155 22.13 3.98 29.31
N PRO A 156 23.38 4.45 29.48
CA PRO A 156 23.91 4.74 30.81
C PRO A 156 23.02 5.77 31.53
N ALA A 157 22.92 5.67 32.83
CA ALA A 157 22.19 6.64 33.65
C ALA A 157 22.72 8.07 33.40
N GLY A 158 21.82 9.00 33.10
CA GLY A 158 22.16 10.40 32.84
C GLY A 158 22.59 10.70 31.39
N PHE A 159 22.51 9.72 30.47
CA PHE A 159 22.75 9.98 29.05
C PHE A 159 21.59 10.80 28.45
N ASP A 160 21.90 11.94 27.88
CA ASP A 160 20.90 12.76 27.17
C ASP A 160 20.67 12.21 25.77
N THR A 161 19.51 11.65 25.57
CA THR A 161 19.08 11.09 24.27
C THR A 161 18.26 12.08 23.44
N GLY A 162 18.09 13.30 23.92
CA GLY A 162 17.24 14.31 23.28
C GLY A 162 15.77 13.88 23.19
N GLU A 163 15.11 14.25 22.13
CA GLU A 163 13.69 13.95 21.90
C GLU A 163 13.39 12.43 21.72
N PHE A 164 14.42 11.62 21.48
CA PHE A 164 14.30 10.17 21.23
C PHE A 164 14.72 9.31 22.42
N ALA A 165 14.70 9.86 23.64
CA ALA A 165 15.07 9.13 24.86
C ALA A 165 14.47 7.73 24.95
N VAL A 166 13.17 7.61 24.71
CA VAL A 166 12.42 6.34 24.76
C VAL A 166 12.75 5.40 23.59
N GLN A 167 13.30 5.93 22.50
CA GLN A 167 13.56 5.18 21.26
C GLN A 167 15.04 4.83 21.06
N THR A 168 15.91 5.41 21.85
CA THR A 168 17.37 5.18 21.78
C THR A 168 17.83 4.19 22.83
N CYS A 169 17.10 4.05 23.92
CA CYS A 169 17.41 3.18 25.06
C CYS A 169 16.29 2.19 25.22
N PHE A 170 16.43 1.02 24.60
CA PHE A 170 15.31 0.12 24.46
C PHE A 170 15.02 -0.72 25.68
N GLN A 171 13.81 -0.54 26.19
CA GLN A 171 13.03 -1.66 26.70
C GLN A 171 11.90 -1.93 25.71
N GLY A 172 11.78 -3.14 25.21
CA GLY A 172 10.65 -3.58 24.41
C GLY A 172 9.35 -3.46 25.20
N ARG A 173 8.24 -3.70 24.52
CA ARG A 173 6.87 -3.59 25.10
C ARG A 173 6.67 -4.43 26.36
N PHE A 174 7.50 -5.45 26.54
CA PHE A 174 7.43 -6.38 27.68
C PHE A 174 8.67 -6.29 28.60
N GLY A 175 9.46 -5.20 28.47
CA GLY A 175 10.63 -4.98 29.31
C GLY A 175 11.92 -5.66 28.84
N GLU A 176 11.90 -6.33 27.67
CA GLU A 176 13.08 -6.86 27.02
C GLU A 176 13.96 -5.77 26.42
N GLU A 177 15.27 -5.94 26.43
CA GLU A 177 16.19 -5.08 25.69
C GLU A 177 16.14 -5.45 24.19
N ILE A 178 15.71 -4.51 23.35
CA ILE A 178 15.67 -4.70 21.91
C ILE A 178 16.81 -3.89 21.28
N GLY A 179 17.82 -4.58 20.77
CA GLY A 179 18.87 -3.97 19.96
C GLY A 179 18.40 -3.81 18.51
N SER A 180 18.81 -2.73 17.85
CA SER A 180 18.68 -2.58 16.42
C SER A 180 19.98 -2.11 15.80
N SER A 181 20.43 -2.85 14.78
CA SER A 181 21.53 -2.45 13.90
C SER A 181 21.07 -1.54 12.75
N GLY A 182 19.76 -1.25 12.66
CA GLY A 182 19.16 -0.48 11.58
C GLY A 182 19.34 1.02 11.77
N PHE A 183 20.56 1.53 11.62
CA PHE A 183 20.86 2.96 11.73
C PHE A 183 21.39 3.54 10.42
N GLY A 184 20.46 3.91 9.52
CA GLY A 184 20.74 4.39 8.17
C GLY A 184 20.83 5.91 8.06
N GLY A 185 21.15 6.38 6.84
CA GLY A 185 21.07 7.77 6.47
C GLY A 185 19.64 8.25 6.32
N GLN A 186 19.42 9.56 6.29
CA GLN A 186 18.11 10.16 6.05
C GLN A 186 18.20 11.45 5.25
N ILE A 187 17.17 11.78 4.51
CA ILE A 187 16.97 13.07 3.85
C ILE A 187 15.77 13.73 4.54
N LEU A 188 16.02 14.82 5.28
CA LEU A 188 14.97 15.52 6.01
C LEU A 188 14.80 16.94 5.45
N ILE A 189 13.58 17.21 4.99
CA ILE A 189 13.17 18.53 4.48
C ILE A 189 12.24 19.15 5.53
N HIS A 190 12.74 20.15 6.26
CA HIS A 190 12.00 20.84 7.31
C HIS A 190 12.33 22.32 7.31
N ALA A 191 11.39 23.14 6.85
CA ALA A 191 11.54 24.59 6.83
C ALA A 191 11.35 25.20 8.22
N SER A 192 11.98 26.34 8.46
CA SER A 192 11.84 27.10 9.72
C SER A 192 10.42 27.62 9.93
N THR A 193 9.64 27.76 8.85
CA THR A 193 8.22 28.15 8.85
C THR A 193 7.49 27.47 7.72
N LYS A 194 6.17 27.31 7.82
CA LYS A 194 5.32 26.75 6.77
C LYS A 194 5.20 27.72 5.59
N ASN A 195 6.18 27.70 4.70
CA ASN A 195 6.21 28.52 3.49
C ASN A 195 6.69 27.67 2.32
N LYS A 196 5.87 27.56 1.26
CA LYS A 196 6.10 26.67 0.10
C LYS A 196 7.42 26.95 -0.64
N ASP A 197 7.91 28.18 -0.62
CA ASP A 197 9.11 28.59 -1.35
C ASP A 197 10.37 28.61 -0.46
N LEU A 198 10.25 28.30 0.82
CA LEU A 198 11.36 28.38 1.77
C LEU A 198 12.29 27.15 1.67
N ALA A 199 11.71 25.96 1.55
CA ALA A 199 12.47 24.72 1.34
C ALA A 199 11.85 23.96 0.17
N ILE A 200 12.62 23.79 -0.90
CA ILE A 200 12.20 23.08 -2.11
C ILE A 200 13.11 21.87 -2.31
N ALA A 201 12.52 20.67 -2.37
CA ALA A 201 13.28 19.46 -2.64
C ALA A 201 12.78 18.77 -3.92
N ARG A 202 13.67 18.63 -4.89
CA ARG A 202 13.41 17.94 -6.15
C ARG A 202 14.37 16.77 -6.27
N ILE A 203 13.83 15.58 -6.02
CA ILE A 203 14.62 14.33 -5.98
C ILE A 203 14.17 13.47 -7.14
N GLU A 204 15.02 13.33 -8.15
CA GLU A 204 14.66 12.64 -9.39
C GLU A 204 15.75 11.68 -9.86
N ASN A 205 15.34 10.43 -10.13
CA ASN A 205 16.23 9.35 -10.54
C ASN A 205 17.45 9.19 -9.58
N VAL A 206 17.15 9.10 -8.30
CA VAL A 206 18.11 8.94 -7.21
C VAL A 206 17.90 7.59 -6.52
N GLU A 207 18.98 6.89 -6.24
CA GLU A 207 18.97 5.72 -5.39
C GLU A 207 19.15 6.14 -3.93
N VAL A 208 18.25 5.67 -3.06
CA VAL A 208 18.36 5.86 -1.60
C VAL A 208 18.42 4.48 -0.95
N THR A 209 19.53 4.17 -0.31
CA THR A 209 19.73 2.84 0.27
C THR A 209 20.46 2.90 1.60
N PHE A 210 20.32 1.86 2.42
CA PHE A 210 20.82 1.86 3.79
C PHE A 210 20.38 3.12 4.54
N ALA A 211 19.10 3.44 4.42
CA ALA A 211 18.52 4.67 4.92
C ALA A 211 17.39 4.39 5.91
N GLY A 212 16.97 5.45 6.65
CA GLY A 212 16.05 5.32 7.76
C GLY A 212 16.72 4.77 9.02
N GLN A 213 16.16 5.12 10.16
CA GLN A 213 16.67 4.68 11.46
C GLN A 213 15.57 3.92 12.20
N GLU A 214 15.80 2.65 12.42
CA GLU A 214 14.86 1.76 13.10
C GLU A 214 14.55 2.29 14.51
N PHE A 215 13.32 2.18 14.95
CA PHE A 215 12.79 2.67 16.24
C PHE A 215 12.81 4.19 16.44
N ARG A 216 13.19 4.98 15.45
CA ARG A 216 13.25 6.43 15.57
C ARG A 216 12.17 7.10 14.73
N LEU A 217 11.20 7.69 15.39
CA LEU A 217 10.16 8.49 14.74
C LEU A 217 10.80 9.68 14.01
N GLY A 218 10.31 9.98 12.80
CA GLY A 218 10.83 11.09 12.01
C GLY A 218 12.17 10.84 11.29
N ARG A 219 12.79 9.66 11.44
CA ARG A 219 14.08 9.31 10.82
C ARG A 219 13.89 8.35 9.66
N TYR A 220 13.43 8.90 8.53
CA TYR A 220 13.02 8.17 7.33
C TYR A 220 13.96 8.44 6.15
N PRO A 221 14.08 7.55 5.15
CA PRO A 221 14.86 7.78 3.93
C PRO A 221 14.58 9.13 3.27
N ILE A 222 13.31 9.46 3.04
CA ILE A 222 12.88 10.77 2.53
C ILE A 222 11.71 11.26 3.39
N HIS A 223 11.90 12.38 4.07
CA HIS A 223 10.93 12.94 4.98
C HIS A 223 10.63 14.41 4.67
N PHE A 224 9.44 14.69 4.20
CA PHE A 224 8.88 16.04 4.15
C PHE A 224 8.16 16.31 5.48
N HIS A 225 8.67 17.28 6.25
CA HIS A 225 8.26 17.46 7.64
C HIS A 225 7.71 18.86 7.90
N LEU A 226 6.37 18.96 8.05
CA LEU A 226 5.63 20.16 8.49
C LEU A 226 5.86 21.43 7.63
N ASN A 227 6.07 21.28 6.34
CA ASN A 227 6.39 22.40 5.44
C ASN A 227 5.15 23.11 4.85
N GLY A 228 3.95 22.53 4.98
CA GLY A 228 2.74 23.06 4.36
C GLY A 228 2.70 22.76 2.86
N ASP A 229 2.49 23.77 2.02
CA ASP A 229 2.44 23.60 0.56
C ASP A 229 3.82 23.30 -0.02
N MET A 230 3.95 22.13 -0.67
CA MET A 230 5.19 21.66 -1.30
C MET A 230 4.98 21.40 -2.81
N SER A 231 4.12 22.18 -3.46
CA SER A 231 3.80 22.04 -4.88
C SER A 231 4.99 22.25 -5.84
N SER A 232 6.07 22.86 -5.36
CA SER A 232 7.33 23.01 -6.09
C SER A 232 8.31 21.83 -5.87
N SER A 233 7.95 20.86 -5.03
CA SER A 233 8.77 19.72 -4.63
C SER A 233 8.23 18.40 -5.15
N TYR A 234 9.12 17.44 -5.37
CA TYR A 234 8.72 16.10 -5.82
C TYR A 234 9.76 15.03 -5.51
N VAL A 235 9.29 13.78 -5.50
CA VAL A 235 10.10 12.56 -5.58
C VAL A 235 9.68 11.81 -6.84
N ARG A 236 10.59 11.63 -7.78
CA ARG A 236 10.29 11.07 -9.09
C ARG A 236 11.31 10.05 -9.54
N GLY A 237 10.86 8.89 -10.00
CA GLY A 237 11.71 7.88 -10.62
C GLY A 237 12.84 7.38 -9.75
N CYS A 238 12.70 7.41 -8.43
CA CYS A 238 13.72 7.00 -7.48
C CYS A 238 13.67 5.49 -7.19
N GLY A 239 14.81 4.93 -6.75
CA GLY A 239 14.91 3.60 -6.17
C GLY A 239 15.19 3.70 -4.68
N ILE A 240 14.30 3.22 -3.82
CA ILE A 240 14.49 3.23 -2.36
C ILE A 240 14.48 1.79 -1.88
N HIS A 241 15.59 1.32 -1.34
CA HIS A 241 15.67 -0.10 -0.95
C HIS A 241 16.60 -0.32 0.23
N GLN A 242 16.42 -1.46 0.90
CA GLN A 242 17.17 -1.80 2.11
C GLN A 242 17.10 -0.66 3.14
N SER A 243 15.86 -0.25 3.47
CA SER A 243 15.60 0.78 4.45
C SER A 243 15.17 0.19 5.79
N PHE A 244 15.55 0.86 6.86
CA PHE A 244 15.25 0.47 8.24
C PHE A 244 14.04 1.17 8.83
N ASN A 245 13.36 2.01 8.04
CA ASN A 245 12.15 2.71 8.44
C ASN A 245 11.31 3.04 7.19
N ARG A 246 10.17 3.74 7.37
CA ARG A 246 9.26 4.21 6.32
C ARG A 246 10.05 4.84 5.17
N ALA A 247 9.64 4.63 3.92
CA ALA A 247 10.47 5.08 2.80
C ALA A 247 10.25 6.55 2.42
N VAL A 248 9.05 6.94 2.00
CA VAL A 248 8.67 8.31 1.70
C VAL A 248 7.60 8.75 2.67
N ASN A 249 7.92 9.69 3.51
CA ASN A 249 7.03 10.18 4.55
C ASN A 249 6.59 11.62 4.26
N ILE A 250 5.29 11.83 4.20
CA ILE A 250 4.63 13.10 3.90
C ILE A 250 3.91 13.51 5.18
N HIS A 251 4.53 14.43 5.95
CA HIS A 251 4.06 14.84 7.26
C HIS A 251 3.76 16.34 7.28
N GLY A 252 2.49 16.70 7.45
CA GLY A 252 2.05 18.10 7.46
C GLY A 252 2.36 18.84 6.16
N VAL A 253 2.22 18.15 5.01
CA VAL A 253 2.62 18.63 3.69
C VAL A 253 1.49 18.42 2.69
N HIS A 254 1.32 19.39 1.80
CA HIS A 254 0.26 19.42 0.78
C HIS A 254 0.85 19.57 -0.62
N ASN A 255 0.10 19.10 -1.61
CA ASN A 255 0.34 19.31 -3.04
C ASN A 255 1.68 18.78 -3.57
N THR A 256 2.32 17.84 -2.88
CA THR A 256 3.56 17.23 -3.37
C THR A 256 3.30 16.08 -4.33
N LEU A 257 4.25 15.81 -5.22
CA LEU A 257 4.20 14.72 -6.19
C LEU A 257 5.21 13.63 -5.84
N VAL A 258 4.73 12.38 -5.79
CA VAL A 258 5.57 11.18 -5.72
C VAL A 258 5.19 10.26 -6.87
N GLU A 259 6.09 10.05 -7.83
CA GLU A 259 5.77 9.24 -8.99
C GLU A 259 6.92 8.36 -9.47
N GLN A 260 6.57 7.25 -10.15
CA GLN A 260 7.51 6.30 -10.75
C GLN A 260 8.63 5.82 -9.81
N THR A 261 8.40 5.88 -8.50
CA THR A 261 9.37 5.48 -7.49
C THR A 261 9.21 4.00 -7.15
N VAL A 262 10.32 3.28 -7.15
CA VAL A 262 10.40 1.86 -6.82
C VAL A 262 10.91 1.71 -5.39
N ILE A 263 10.12 1.06 -4.54
CA ILE A 263 10.48 0.78 -3.14
C ILE A 263 10.58 -0.72 -2.95
N TYR A 264 11.67 -1.18 -2.35
CA TYR A 264 11.90 -2.60 -2.12
C TYR A 264 12.58 -2.86 -0.77
N ASN A 265 12.08 -3.87 -0.05
CA ASN A 265 12.68 -4.39 1.18
C ASN A 265 12.95 -3.30 2.21
N ILE A 266 11.87 -2.73 2.70
CA ILE A 266 11.88 -1.71 3.76
C ILE A 266 11.11 -2.19 4.98
N LYS A 267 11.38 -1.61 6.14
CA LYS A 267 10.66 -1.86 7.40
C LYS A 267 9.74 -0.68 7.73
N GLY A 268 8.46 -0.93 7.92
CA GLY A 268 7.44 0.13 8.08
C GLY A 268 6.77 0.51 6.76
N GLY A 269 5.97 1.58 6.72
CA GLY A 269 5.19 1.97 5.54
C GLY A 269 6.05 2.45 4.37
N ALA A 270 5.65 2.16 3.12
CA ALA A 270 6.41 2.61 1.96
C ALA A 270 6.12 4.08 1.62
N PHE A 271 4.87 4.39 1.36
CA PHE A 271 4.37 5.75 1.11
C PHE A 271 3.42 6.12 2.24
N PHE A 272 3.80 7.09 3.05
CA PHE A 272 3.16 7.34 4.33
C PHE A 272 2.69 8.80 4.44
N LEU A 273 1.37 9.02 4.50
CA LEU A 273 0.75 10.30 4.84
C LEU A 273 0.41 10.25 6.34
N GLU A 274 0.98 11.16 7.16
CA GLU A 274 1.14 10.89 8.59
C GLU A 274 -0.02 11.34 9.47
N ASP A 275 -0.30 12.65 9.56
CA ASP A 275 -1.14 13.20 10.62
C ASP A 275 -2.65 13.23 10.31
N GLY A 276 -3.01 13.29 9.04
CA GLY A 276 -4.41 13.43 8.60
C GLY A 276 -4.80 14.82 8.12
N ILE A 277 -3.87 15.76 8.07
CA ILE A 277 -4.08 17.08 7.41
C ILE A 277 -3.57 17.11 5.97
N GLU A 278 -2.79 16.14 5.57
CA GLU A 278 -2.11 16.08 4.27
C GLU A 278 -3.13 15.93 3.14
N THR A 279 -3.23 16.93 2.26
CA THR A 279 -4.19 16.96 1.15
C THR A 279 -3.55 17.39 -0.16
N GLY A 280 -4.19 17.03 -1.28
CA GLY A 280 -3.74 17.43 -2.61
C GLY A 280 -2.46 16.76 -3.08
N ASN A 281 -1.91 15.82 -2.31
CA ASN A 281 -0.73 15.07 -2.72
C ASN A 281 -1.08 14.07 -3.81
N THR A 282 -0.17 13.86 -4.76
CA THR A 282 -0.33 12.90 -5.85
C THR A 282 0.72 11.82 -5.75
N LEU A 283 0.28 10.58 -5.56
CA LEU A 283 1.12 9.38 -5.56
C LEU A 283 0.69 8.51 -6.74
N GLN A 284 1.52 8.46 -7.78
CA GLN A 284 1.13 7.77 -9.02
C GLN A 284 2.26 7.00 -9.68
N TYR A 285 1.91 5.91 -10.35
CA TYR A 285 2.85 5.04 -11.06
C TYR A 285 4.00 4.53 -10.19
N ASN A 286 3.79 4.40 -8.88
CA ASN A 286 4.79 3.89 -7.96
C ASN A 286 4.68 2.37 -7.81
N LEU A 287 5.81 1.75 -7.43
CA LEU A 287 5.90 0.33 -7.15
C LEU A 287 6.44 0.11 -5.75
N ALA A 288 5.72 -0.65 -4.92
CA ALA A 288 6.17 -1.04 -3.59
C ALA A 288 6.21 -2.56 -3.47
N LEU A 289 7.40 -3.11 -3.23
CA LEU A 289 7.66 -4.54 -3.15
C LEU A 289 8.27 -4.91 -1.79
N PHE A 290 7.76 -5.99 -1.19
CA PHE A 290 8.29 -6.56 0.03
C PHE A 290 8.45 -5.53 1.16
N VAL A 291 7.36 -4.82 1.44
CA VAL A 291 7.22 -3.94 2.61
C VAL A 291 7.02 -4.81 3.83
N ARG A 292 7.89 -4.67 4.85
CA ARG A 292 7.97 -5.59 5.99
C ARG A 292 7.60 -4.91 7.30
N SER A 293 7.14 -5.72 8.24
CA SER A 293 7.01 -5.31 9.63
C SER A 293 8.33 -4.77 10.18
N SER A 294 8.23 -3.66 10.89
CA SER A 294 9.29 -3.21 11.78
C SER A 294 9.17 -3.92 13.14
N THR A 295 10.25 -3.95 13.90
CA THR A 295 10.23 -4.31 15.30
C THR A 295 9.94 -3.13 16.22
N SER A 296 9.54 -1.99 15.64
CA SER A 296 9.21 -0.72 16.30
C SER A 296 8.12 -0.89 17.36
N LEU A 297 8.11 0.06 18.32
CA LEU A 297 7.04 0.15 19.33
C LEU A 297 5.73 0.72 18.77
N LEU A 298 5.78 1.33 17.57
CA LEU A 298 4.60 1.89 16.91
C LEU A 298 3.82 0.78 16.19
N ASN A 299 2.55 0.62 16.53
CA ASN A 299 1.68 -0.39 15.90
C ASN A 299 1.63 -0.22 14.37
N ASP A 300 1.68 1.00 13.89
CA ASP A 300 1.61 1.36 12.47
C ASP A 300 2.79 0.79 11.66
N ASP A 301 3.95 0.66 12.27
CA ASP A 301 5.14 0.09 11.66
C ASP A 301 5.26 -1.43 11.86
N ILE A 302 4.58 -1.98 12.87
CA ILE A 302 4.51 -3.44 13.11
C ILE A 302 3.59 -4.11 12.09
N THR A 303 2.50 -3.44 11.70
CA THR A 303 1.54 -3.91 10.69
C THR A 303 1.49 -2.93 9.51
N PRO A 304 2.58 -2.81 8.74
CA PRO A 304 2.74 -1.75 7.75
C PRO A 304 1.84 -1.91 6.54
N ALA A 305 1.51 -0.78 5.94
CA ALA A 305 0.94 -0.72 4.61
C ALA A 305 1.95 -0.18 3.60
N SER A 306 1.86 -0.64 2.36
CA SER A 306 2.65 -0.04 1.28
C SER A 306 2.19 1.41 1.01
N PHE A 307 0.89 1.67 1.10
CA PHE A 307 0.32 3.01 1.08
C PHE A 307 -0.51 3.23 2.35
N TRP A 308 -0.04 4.09 3.22
CA TRP A 308 -0.73 4.51 4.44
C TRP A 308 -1.36 5.89 4.22
N VAL A 309 -2.68 5.99 4.32
CA VAL A 309 -3.43 7.20 3.99
C VAL A 309 -4.31 7.63 5.16
N THR A 310 -4.00 8.76 5.78
CA THR A 310 -4.74 9.30 6.93
C THR A 310 -5.74 10.38 6.55
N ASN A 311 -5.60 11.00 5.37
CA ASN A 311 -6.59 11.90 4.80
C ASN A 311 -6.94 11.45 3.37
N PRO A 312 -8.23 11.23 3.07
CA PRO A 312 -8.63 10.68 1.77
C PRO A 312 -8.56 11.69 0.61
N ASN A 313 -8.42 12.99 0.87
CA ASN A 313 -8.33 14.01 -0.18
C ASN A 313 -6.93 14.10 -0.80
N ASN A 314 -6.47 12.96 -1.31
CA ASN A 314 -5.23 12.82 -2.07
C ASN A 314 -5.50 12.00 -3.34
N THR A 315 -4.58 12.04 -4.30
CA THR A 315 -4.64 11.24 -5.52
C THR A 315 -3.70 10.05 -5.39
N ILE A 316 -4.27 8.84 -5.36
CA ILE A 316 -3.57 7.56 -5.31
C ILE A 316 -3.97 6.79 -6.56
N GLN A 317 -3.10 6.77 -7.59
CA GLN A 317 -3.49 6.16 -8.86
C GLN A 317 -2.34 5.46 -9.58
N HIS A 318 -2.68 4.42 -10.36
CA HIS A 318 -1.73 3.66 -11.18
C HIS A 318 -0.55 3.08 -10.41
N ASN A 319 -0.71 2.80 -9.12
CA ASN A 319 0.34 2.21 -8.30
C ASN A 319 0.21 0.70 -8.26
N ALA A 320 1.32 0.02 -8.04
CA ALA A 320 1.37 -1.42 -7.85
C ALA A 320 2.05 -1.78 -6.53
N VAL A 321 1.51 -2.79 -5.86
CA VAL A 321 2.04 -3.34 -4.60
C VAL A 321 2.12 -4.84 -4.72
N ALA A 322 3.23 -5.44 -4.30
CA ALA A 322 3.35 -6.88 -4.21
C ALA A 322 4.20 -7.35 -3.03
N GLY A 323 3.79 -8.47 -2.43
CA GLY A 323 4.61 -9.17 -1.43
C GLY A 323 4.84 -8.42 -0.13
N GLY A 324 3.99 -7.47 0.25
CA GLY A 324 4.02 -6.85 1.58
C GLY A 324 3.59 -7.84 2.68
N THR A 325 4.16 -7.73 3.88
CA THR A 325 3.81 -8.65 4.98
C THR A 325 2.40 -8.43 5.50
N HIS A 326 1.82 -7.26 5.32
CA HIS A 326 0.47 -6.92 5.79
C HIS A 326 -0.38 -6.31 4.67
N PHE A 327 -0.49 -4.98 4.60
CA PHE A 327 -1.46 -4.32 3.74
C PHE A 327 -0.85 -3.72 2.48
N GLY A 328 -1.59 -3.80 1.35
CA GLY A 328 -1.27 -3.01 0.17
C GLY A 328 -1.58 -1.53 0.40
N TYR A 329 -2.84 -1.23 0.58
CA TYR A 329 -3.36 0.12 0.84
C TYR A 329 -4.13 0.12 2.15
N TRP A 330 -3.82 1.07 3.04
CA TRP A 330 -4.57 1.26 4.28
C TRP A 330 -5.07 2.70 4.36
N TYR A 331 -6.38 2.88 4.29
CA TYR A 331 -7.06 4.13 4.59
C TYR A 331 -7.43 4.14 6.07
N ARG A 332 -6.66 4.91 6.85
CA ARG A 332 -6.77 5.00 8.30
C ARG A 332 -7.08 6.45 8.72
N MET A 333 -8.31 6.87 8.51
CA MET A 333 -8.73 8.20 8.91
C MET A 333 -9.00 8.25 10.41
N HIS A 334 -8.41 9.24 11.06
CA HIS A 334 -8.70 9.57 12.45
C HIS A 334 -9.93 10.45 12.57
N GLU A 335 -10.44 10.62 13.79
CA GLU A 335 -11.51 11.58 14.07
C GLU A 335 -11.03 13.01 13.80
N HIS A 336 -9.83 13.32 14.29
CA HIS A 336 -9.09 14.54 14.04
C HIS A 336 -7.65 14.19 13.67
N PRO A 337 -6.89 15.10 13.02
CA PRO A 337 -5.48 14.88 12.78
C PRO A 337 -4.70 14.60 14.05
N ASP A 338 -3.68 13.77 13.95
CA ASP A 338 -2.81 13.40 15.07
C ASP A 338 -1.62 14.36 15.22
N GLY A 339 -0.88 14.21 16.32
CA GLY A 339 0.41 14.84 16.57
C GLY A 339 0.38 16.38 16.53
N PRO A 340 1.44 16.99 15.96
CA PRO A 340 1.54 18.45 15.91
C PRO A 340 0.54 19.13 14.97
N SER A 341 -0.17 18.35 14.17
CA SER A 341 -1.18 18.83 13.23
C SER A 341 -2.60 18.76 13.79
N PHE A 342 -2.77 18.45 15.07
CA PHE A 342 -4.08 18.35 15.69
C PHE A 342 -4.91 19.62 15.49
N ASP A 343 -6.11 19.44 14.91
CA ASP A 343 -7.12 20.49 14.75
C ASP A 343 -8.52 19.86 14.91
N PRO A 344 -9.30 20.25 15.93
CA PRO A 344 -10.63 19.70 16.19
C PRO A 344 -11.67 20.08 15.11
N ASN A 345 -11.35 21.00 14.21
CA ASN A 345 -12.20 21.40 13.09
C ASN A 345 -11.95 20.59 11.81
N ILE A 346 -10.93 19.75 11.80
CA ILE A 346 -10.61 18.84 10.69
C ILE A 346 -11.04 17.43 11.07
N CYS A 347 -11.85 16.80 10.24
CA CYS A 347 -12.37 15.44 10.47
C CYS A 347 -12.05 14.55 9.25
N PRO A 348 -10.87 13.94 9.20
CA PRO A 348 -10.43 13.14 8.06
C PRO A 348 -11.42 12.07 7.63
N ARG A 349 -12.11 11.42 8.57
CA ARG A 349 -13.12 10.38 8.26
C ARG A 349 -14.38 10.91 7.58
N SER A 350 -14.59 12.24 7.57
CA SER A 350 -15.72 12.89 6.87
C SER A 350 -15.32 13.49 5.52
N VAL A 351 -14.02 13.64 5.25
CA VAL A 351 -13.50 14.27 4.04
C VAL A 351 -13.79 13.39 2.82
N PRO A 352 -14.35 13.95 1.72
CA PRO A 352 -14.53 13.19 0.48
C PRO A 352 -13.22 12.69 -0.11
N LEU A 353 -13.28 11.54 -0.77
CA LEU A 353 -12.14 10.95 -1.46
C LEU A 353 -11.66 11.85 -2.62
N GLY A 354 -10.38 12.15 -2.67
CA GLY A 354 -9.78 12.83 -3.80
C GLY A 354 -9.81 11.92 -5.04
N ARG A 355 -8.90 10.97 -5.11
CA ARG A 355 -8.93 9.96 -6.18
C ARG A 355 -8.24 8.67 -5.76
N PHE A 356 -8.92 7.55 -5.97
CA PHE A 356 -8.33 6.22 -5.96
C PHE A 356 -8.66 5.53 -7.28
N TYR A 357 -7.64 5.28 -8.12
CA TYR A 357 -7.88 4.79 -9.47
C TYR A 357 -6.78 3.87 -10.00
N ASN A 358 -7.18 2.74 -10.58
CA ASN A 358 -6.30 1.80 -11.29
C ASN A 358 -5.05 1.40 -10.48
N ASN A 359 -5.27 1.03 -9.24
CA ASN A 359 -4.23 0.52 -8.35
C ASN A 359 -4.30 -1.01 -8.29
N SER A 360 -3.15 -1.64 -8.03
CA SER A 360 -3.09 -3.10 -7.86
C SER A 360 -2.37 -3.49 -6.58
N ALA A 361 -2.80 -4.62 -5.99
CA ALA A 361 -2.14 -5.23 -4.84
C ALA A 361 -2.21 -6.76 -4.94
N HIS A 362 -1.07 -7.44 -4.80
CA HIS A 362 -1.07 -8.90 -4.80
C HIS A 362 -0.01 -9.49 -3.87
N SER A 363 -0.21 -10.75 -3.53
CA SER A 363 0.72 -11.52 -2.68
C SER A 363 1.03 -10.85 -1.33
N CYS A 364 0.12 -10.01 -0.85
CA CYS A 364 0.23 -9.38 0.47
C CYS A 364 -0.23 -10.34 1.57
N GLY A 365 0.47 -10.32 2.69
CA GLY A 365 0.24 -11.24 3.81
C GLY A 365 -1.13 -11.09 4.44
N TRP A 366 -1.70 -9.91 4.38
CA TRP A 366 -3.05 -9.63 4.85
C TRP A 366 -3.92 -9.11 3.70
N PHE A 367 -4.24 -7.81 3.63
CA PHE A 367 -5.27 -7.32 2.72
C PHE A 367 -4.69 -6.47 1.58
N GLY A 368 -5.28 -6.58 0.41
CA GLY A 368 -4.95 -5.71 -0.70
C GLY A 368 -5.31 -4.25 -0.39
N LEU A 369 -6.53 -4.03 0.13
CA LEU A 369 -6.96 -2.72 0.63
C LEU A 369 -7.68 -2.89 1.97
N TRP A 370 -7.39 -2.02 2.93
CA TRP A 370 -8.06 -1.98 4.21
C TRP A 370 -8.53 -0.57 4.57
N MET A 371 -9.79 -0.46 5.00
CA MET A 371 -10.35 0.73 5.63
C MET A 371 -10.63 0.42 7.10
N PHE A 372 -9.84 0.98 7.97
CA PHE A 372 -9.94 0.81 9.40
C PHE A 372 -9.51 2.10 10.11
N GLN A 373 -10.26 2.61 11.04
CA GLN A 373 -11.47 2.07 11.69
C GLN A 373 -12.76 2.44 10.93
N GLU A 374 -12.90 3.68 10.50
CA GLU A 374 -14.13 4.25 9.98
C GLU A 374 -13.88 5.21 8.81
N TYR A 375 -14.77 5.21 7.84
CA TYR A 375 -14.80 6.21 6.78
C TYR A 375 -16.23 6.53 6.37
N HIS A 376 -16.72 7.70 6.77
CA HIS A 376 -18.06 8.19 6.51
C HIS A 376 -18.00 9.55 5.77
N PRO A 377 -17.70 9.57 4.47
CA PRO A 377 -17.60 10.81 3.72
C PRO A 377 -18.91 11.57 3.72
N THR A 378 -18.83 12.88 3.93
CA THR A 378 -19.99 13.78 3.96
C THR A 378 -19.82 14.94 3.00
N VAL A 379 -20.93 15.55 2.60
CA VAL A 379 -20.93 16.74 1.73
C VAL A 379 -20.11 17.85 2.39
N GLY A 380 -19.08 18.31 1.67
CA GLY A 380 -18.15 19.32 2.15
C GLY A 380 -17.11 18.85 3.16
N GLY A 381 -17.17 17.61 3.65
CA GLY A 381 -16.11 17.00 4.47
C GLY A 381 -15.88 17.64 5.84
N THR A 382 -16.87 18.37 6.37
CA THR A 382 -16.73 19.06 7.65
C THR A 382 -17.11 18.16 8.84
N CYS A 383 -16.62 18.49 10.04
CA CYS A 383 -16.95 17.74 11.26
C CYS A 383 -18.43 17.79 11.63
N THR A 384 -19.15 18.80 11.20
CA THR A 384 -20.55 19.06 11.59
C THR A 384 -21.59 18.58 10.58
N ASN A 385 -21.24 18.54 9.29
CA ASN A 385 -22.15 18.03 8.28
C ASN A 385 -22.27 16.50 8.37
N LYS A 386 -23.50 16.00 8.40
CA LYS A 386 -23.79 14.56 8.46
C LYS A 386 -24.44 14.03 7.19
N GLU A 387 -24.63 14.88 6.17
CA GLU A 387 -25.19 14.47 4.89
C GLU A 387 -24.19 13.56 4.17
N PRO A 388 -24.52 12.29 3.91
CA PRO A 388 -23.59 11.36 3.27
C PRO A 388 -23.23 11.81 1.85
N GLN A 389 -21.98 11.63 1.50
CA GLN A 389 -21.49 11.81 0.12
C GLN A 389 -20.92 10.49 -0.38
N GLN A 390 -21.42 10.04 -1.54
CA GLN A 390 -20.85 8.87 -2.20
C GLN A 390 -19.43 9.17 -2.70
N VAL A 391 -18.52 8.24 -2.44
CA VAL A 391 -17.14 8.26 -2.96
C VAL A 391 -16.82 6.94 -3.64
N ILE A 392 -15.92 6.97 -4.63
CA ILE A 392 -15.67 5.84 -5.51
C ILE A 392 -14.21 5.42 -5.45
N PHE A 393 -13.98 4.19 -4.99
CA PHE A 393 -12.74 3.44 -5.14
C PHE A 393 -12.83 2.68 -6.47
N GLU A 394 -12.03 3.09 -7.44
CA GLU A 394 -12.21 2.64 -8.82
C GLU A 394 -11.03 1.82 -9.33
N ALA A 395 -11.35 0.75 -10.05
CA ALA A 395 -10.41 -0.10 -10.77
C ALA A 395 -9.28 -0.67 -9.89
N LEU A 396 -9.62 -1.13 -8.68
CA LEU A 396 -8.68 -1.92 -7.86
C LEU A 396 -8.58 -3.33 -8.42
N THR A 397 -7.37 -3.79 -8.72
CA THR A 397 -7.07 -5.20 -9.00
C THR A 397 -6.34 -5.81 -7.80
N SER A 398 -6.94 -6.79 -7.15
CA SER A 398 -6.43 -7.38 -5.91
C SER A 398 -6.48 -8.90 -5.97
N TRP A 399 -5.30 -9.56 -5.93
CA TRP A 399 -5.22 -11.01 -6.11
C TRP A 399 -4.15 -11.66 -5.23
N ASN A 400 -4.34 -12.94 -4.90
CA ASN A 400 -3.41 -13.71 -4.05
C ASN A 400 -3.10 -13.09 -2.69
N ASN A 401 -3.96 -12.23 -2.15
CA ASN A 401 -3.85 -11.72 -0.79
C ASN A 401 -4.64 -12.62 0.18
N GLU A 402 -4.51 -12.42 1.48
CA GLU A 402 -5.42 -13.05 2.43
C GLU A 402 -6.87 -12.60 2.18
N LYS A 403 -7.06 -11.26 2.04
CA LYS A 403 -8.33 -10.66 1.59
C LYS A 403 -8.06 -9.67 0.45
N GLY A 404 -8.96 -9.61 -0.51
CA GLY A 404 -8.86 -8.63 -1.58
C GLY A 404 -9.05 -7.20 -1.08
N ALA A 405 -10.14 -6.94 -0.37
CA ALA A 405 -10.40 -5.69 0.33
C ALA A 405 -11.29 -5.92 1.57
N GLU A 406 -11.14 -5.06 2.57
CA GLU A 406 -12.02 -5.03 3.75
C GLU A 406 -12.35 -3.59 4.15
N THR A 407 -13.64 -3.35 4.45
CA THR A 407 -14.14 -2.10 5.04
C THR A 407 -14.74 -2.41 6.40
N VAL A 408 -14.18 -1.82 7.49
CA VAL A 408 -14.63 -2.14 8.86
C VAL A 408 -15.88 -1.36 9.23
N ASN A 409 -15.89 -0.04 9.11
CA ASN A 409 -17.10 0.75 9.27
C ASN A 409 -17.16 1.82 8.17
N GLY A 410 -18.05 1.64 7.21
CA GLY A 410 -18.12 2.46 6.00
C GLY A 410 -19.45 3.18 5.85
N GLY A 411 -19.37 4.39 5.34
CA GLY A 411 -20.51 5.14 4.82
C GLY A 411 -20.80 4.83 3.35
N ALA A 412 -21.10 5.84 2.56
CA ALA A 412 -21.45 5.71 1.14
C ALA A 412 -20.22 5.42 0.25
N LEU A 413 -19.58 4.29 0.46
CA LEU A 413 -18.39 3.85 -0.26
C LEU A 413 -18.77 2.94 -1.43
N THR A 414 -18.38 3.31 -2.63
CA THR A 414 -18.55 2.50 -3.84
C THR A 414 -17.24 1.92 -4.29
N PHE A 415 -17.19 0.60 -4.45
CA PHE A 415 -16.13 -0.11 -5.16
C PHE A 415 -16.61 -0.35 -6.58
N ASN A 416 -16.01 0.34 -7.56
CA ASN A 416 -16.44 0.30 -8.95
C ASN A 416 -15.36 -0.27 -9.86
N ASN A 417 -15.78 -1.11 -10.81
CA ASN A 417 -14.88 -1.67 -11.82
C ASN A 417 -13.66 -2.41 -11.23
N CYS A 418 -13.85 -3.07 -10.09
CA CYS A 418 -12.80 -3.79 -9.38
C CYS A 418 -12.64 -5.23 -9.88
N ILE A 419 -11.48 -5.82 -9.61
CA ILE A 419 -11.15 -7.22 -9.92
C ILE A 419 -10.56 -7.86 -8.67
N PHE A 420 -11.23 -8.85 -8.11
CA PHE A 420 -10.77 -9.63 -6.96
C PHE A 420 -10.57 -11.08 -7.38
N VAL A 421 -9.33 -11.60 -7.29
CA VAL A 421 -9.01 -12.93 -7.80
C VAL A 421 -8.22 -13.75 -6.78
N ASN A 422 -8.69 -14.98 -6.53
CA ASN A 422 -7.94 -15.99 -5.76
C ASN A 422 -7.41 -15.47 -4.40
N ASN A 423 -8.16 -14.58 -3.75
CA ASN A 423 -7.82 -14.15 -2.39
C ASN A 423 -8.20 -15.26 -1.41
N ASP A 424 -7.34 -15.55 -0.43
CA ASP A 424 -7.41 -16.78 0.37
C ASP A 424 -8.70 -16.92 1.16
N LYS A 425 -9.17 -15.84 1.78
CA LYS A 425 -10.39 -15.84 2.60
C LYS A 425 -11.59 -15.22 1.90
N VAL A 426 -11.37 -14.06 1.25
CA VAL A 426 -12.48 -13.31 0.66
C VAL A 426 -12.02 -12.33 -0.43
N GLY A 427 -12.85 -12.15 -1.45
CA GLY A 427 -12.66 -11.08 -2.42
C GLY A 427 -12.89 -9.70 -1.79
N TYR A 428 -14.09 -9.47 -1.25
CA TYR A 428 -14.44 -8.25 -0.52
C TYR A 428 -15.20 -8.56 0.76
N GLU A 429 -14.83 -7.94 1.88
CA GLU A 429 -15.56 -8.01 3.13
C GLU A 429 -15.99 -6.63 3.61
N GLY A 430 -17.30 -6.42 3.78
CA GLY A 430 -17.86 -5.36 4.59
C GLY A 430 -18.12 -5.85 6.01
N LYS A 431 -17.66 -5.12 7.04
CA LYS A 431 -18.02 -5.45 8.41
C LYS A 431 -19.29 -4.73 8.84
N ARG A 432 -19.35 -3.43 8.61
CA ARG A 432 -20.49 -2.59 8.95
C ARG A 432 -20.66 -1.48 7.91
N VAL A 433 -21.92 -1.14 7.65
CA VAL A 433 -22.32 0.00 6.82
C VAL A 433 -23.36 0.81 7.57
N ASP A 434 -23.06 2.08 7.76
CA ASP A 434 -24.00 3.05 8.34
C ASP A 434 -23.75 4.45 7.73
N HIS A 435 -24.58 5.43 8.09
CA HIS A 435 -24.48 6.79 7.53
C HIS A 435 -24.47 6.81 5.99
N ILE A 436 -25.42 6.08 5.39
CA ILE A 436 -25.59 6.04 3.94
C ILE A 436 -26.89 6.75 3.53
N PRO A 437 -26.98 7.22 2.27
CA PRO A 437 -28.23 7.74 1.73
C PRO A 437 -29.36 6.73 1.81
N GLN A 438 -30.59 7.22 1.88
CA GLN A 438 -31.78 6.38 1.98
C GLN A 438 -31.97 5.46 0.75
N TYR A 439 -31.39 5.84 -0.40
CA TYR A 439 -31.50 5.09 -1.63
C TYR A 439 -30.22 4.28 -1.91
N PRO A 440 -30.33 2.98 -2.18
CA PRO A 440 -29.17 2.11 -2.42
C PRO A 440 -28.27 2.58 -3.59
N SER A 441 -28.84 3.25 -4.59
CA SER A 441 -28.08 3.71 -5.77
C SER A 441 -27.04 4.80 -5.46
N GLU A 442 -27.13 5.42 -4.29
CA GLU A 442 -26.23 6.49 -3.83
C GLU A 442 -25.49 6.10 -2.55
N GLY A 443 -25.72 4.89 -2.07
CA GLY A 443 -25.16 4.36 -0.83
C GLY A 443 -23.90 3.54 -1.02
N ALA A 444 -23.65 2.67 -0.05
CA ALA A 444 -22.55 1.72 -0.10
C ALA A 444 -22.82 0.64 -1.14
N MET A 445 -21.86 0.40 -2.04
CA MET A 445 -22.06 -0.61 -3.08
C MET A 445 -20.76 -1.20 -3.63
N ILE A 446 -20.93 -2.38 -4.23
CA ILE A 446 -19.98 -2.97 -5.17
C ILE A 446 -20.63 -2.97 -6.55
N ASN A 447 -19.98 -2.37 -7.53
CA ASN A 447 -20.52 -2.21 -8.89
C ASN A 447 -19.51 -2.64 -9.96
N ASN A 448 -20.01 -3.17 -11.08
CA ASN A 448 -19.20 -3.55 -12.26
C ASN A 448 -17.96 -4.38 -11.93
N THR A 449 -18.04 -5.31 -10.99
CA THR A 449 -16.89 -5.98 -10.39
C THR A 449 -16.83 -7.44 -10.81
N LEU A 450 -15.62 -7.92 -11.12
CA LEU A 450 -15.30 -9.32 -11.36
C LEU A 450 -14.70 -9.95 -10.10
N ILE A 451 -15.26 -11.05 -9.65
CA ILE A 451 -14.79 -11.78 -8.46
C ILE A 451 -14.56 -13.24 -8.83
N VAL A 452 -13.32 -13.71 -8.72
CA VAL A 452 -12.88 -15.04 -9.16
C VAL A 452 -12.35 -15.85 -7.98
N GLY A 453 -12.93 -17.01 -7.74
CA GLY A 453 -12.53 -17.89 -6.63
C GLY A 453 -11.25 -18.67 -6.89
N SER A 454 -11.07 -19.18 -8.11
CA SER A 454 -9.88 -19.93 -8.49
C SER A 454 -9.56 -19.74 -9.97
N THR A 455 -8.29 -19.93 -10.31
CA THR A 455 -7.74 -19.76 -11.67
C THR A 455 -6.90 -20.96 -12.07
N ALA A 456 -6.48 -21.02 -13.32
CA ALA A 456 -5.59 -22.06 -13.82
C ALA A 456 -4.12 -21.79 -13.48
N SER A 457 -3.72 -20.52 -13.42
CA SER A 457 -2.31 -20.12 -13.28
C SER A 457 -1.89 -19.83 -11.85
N LEU A 458 -2.82 -19.40 -10.96
CA LEU A 458 -2.48 -19.04 -9.60
C LEU A 458 -2.51 -20.27 -8.66
N VAL A 459 -1.64 -20.25 -7.66
CA VAL A 459 -1.65 -21.27 -6.60
C VAL A 459 -3.01 -21.24 -5.93
N SER A 460 -3.62 -22.42 -5.78
CA SER A 460 -4.94 -22.55 -5.15
C SER A 460 -4.93 -22.02 -3.71
N SER A 461 -5.98 -21.31 -3.34
CA SER A 461 -6.26 -20.92 -1.96
C SER A 461 -6.18 -22.13 -1.02
N GLN A 462 -5.58 -21.92 0.15
CA GLN A 462 -5.41 -22.99 1.16
C GLN A 462 -6.68 -23.27 1.98
N GLY A 463 -7.68 -22.39 1.91
CA GLY A 463 -8.90 -22.44 2.69
C GLY A 463 -10.18 -22.19 1.89
N PRO A 464 -11.32 -22.26 2.55
CA PRO A 464 -12.60 -21.90 1.93
C PRO A 464 -12.63 -20.39 1.64
N SER A 465 -12.83 -20.02 0.38
CA SER A 465 -12.90 -18.62 -0.06
C SER A 465 -14.35 -18.18 -0.29
N THR A 466 -14.60 -16.92 0.05
CA THR A 466 -15.89 -16.25 -0.17
C THR A 466 -15.73 -15.11 -1.18
N GLY A 467 -16.70 -14.93 -2.06
CA GLY A 467 -16.68 -13.82 -3.01
C GLY A 467 -16.90 -12.48 -2.32
N ILE A 468 -18.09 -12.29 -1.74
CA ILE A 468 -18.44 -11.13 -0.93
C ILE A 468 -18.95 -11.59 0.42
N ILE A 469 -18.42 -10.98 1.48
CA ILE A 469 -19.00 -11.03 2.82
C ILE A 469 -19.77 -9.72 3.04
N LEU A 470 -21.09 -9.84 3.19
CA LEU A 470 -22.03 -8.74 3.32
C LEU A 470 -21.96 -8.12 4.71
N PRO A 471 -22.02 -6.77 4.83
CA PRO A 471 -21.85 -6.06 6.09
C PRO A 471 -23.10 -6.12 6.99
N TYR A 472 -22.94 -5.78 8.27
CA TYR A 472 -24.07 -5.31 9.08
C TYR A 472 -24.53 -3.94 8.58
N GLY A 473 -25.83 -3.77 8.43
CA GLY A 473 -26.46 -2.54 7.97
C GLY A 473 -27.36 -2.77 6.76
N ASN A 474 -28.32 -1.87 6.59
CA ASN A 474 -29.28 -1.95 5.50
C ASN A 474 -28.81 -1.22 4.25
N GLY A 475 -29.31 -1.64 3.10
CA GLY A 475 -29.17 -0.90 1.86
C GLY A 475 -27.85 -1.10 1.11
N PHE A 476 -27.00 -2.05 1.51
CA PHE A 476 -25.82 -2.39 0.73
C PHE A 476 -26.23 -2.98 -0.62
N LEU A 477 -25.68 -2.42 -1.72
CA LEU A 477 -26.02 -2.81 -3.08
C LEU A 477 -24.88 -3.60 -3.74
N VAL A 478 -25.20 -4.73 -4.31
CA VAL A 478 -24.33 -5.54 -5.17
C VAL A 478 -24.88 -5.45 -6.59
N LYS A 479 -24.18 -4.74 -7.49
CA LYS A 479 -24.67 -4.40 -8.82
C LYS A 479 -23.67 -4.80 -9.90
N ASN A 480 -24.15 -5.46 -10.97
CA ASN A 480 -23.34 -5.85 -12.12
C ASN A 480 -22.07 -6.64 -11.70
N VAL A 481 -22.22 -7.58 -10.78
CA VAL A 481 -21.13 -8.38 -10.25
C VAL A 481 -21.14 -9.76 -10.85
N ARG A 482 -19.95 -10.22 -11.27
CA ARG A 482 -19.74 -11.55 -11.83
C ARG A 482 -18.92 -12.38 -10.86
N PHE A 483 -19.49 -13.50 -10.41
CA PHE A 483 -18.80 -14.52 -9.61
C PHE A 483 -18.38 -15.67 -10.52
N VAL A 484 -17.09 -15.99 -10.52
CA VAL A 484 -16.52 -16.99 -11.40
C VAL A 484 -15.70 -18.01 -10.59
N ASN A 485 -15.88 -19.31 -10.90
CA ASN A 485 -15.09 -20.41 -10.34
C ASN A 485 -15.12 -20.53 -8.79
N TYR A 486 -16.28 -20.33 -8.19
CA TYR A 486 -16.53 -20.67 -6.78
C TYR A 486 -17.03 -22.12 -6.67
N ASN A 487 -16.32 -23.05 -7.30
CA ASN A 487 -16.69 -24.47 -7.44
C ASN A 487 -15.92 -25.40 -6.51
N SER A 488 -14.84 -24.99 -5.89
CA SER A 488 -14.06 -25.78 -4.94
C SER A 488 -14.81 -26.04 -3.63
N SER A 489 -14.43 -27.08 -2.89
CA SER A 489 -15.06 -27.41 -1.61
C SER A 489 -14.94 -26.24 -0.64
N GLY A 490 -16.05 -25.86 0.01
CA GLY A 490 -16.09 -24.73 0.93
C GLY A 490 -16.17 -23.35 0.30
N PHE A 491 -15.96 -23.21 -1.02
CA PHE A 491 -16.10 -21.92 -1.72
C PHE A 491 -17.56 -21.51 -1.87
N VAL A 492 -17.84 -20.20 -1.70
CA VAL A 492 -19.18 -19.64 -1.81
C VAL A 492 -19.12 -18.21 -2.35
N ALA A 493 -20.10 -17.80 -3.15
CA ALA A 493 -20.11 -16.45 -3.69
C ALA A 493 -20.47 -15.39 -2.64
N LEU A 494 -21.46 -15.64 -1.80
CA LEU A 494 -21.99 -14.70 -0.82
C LEU A 494 -22.04 -15.30 0.60
N ALA A 495 -21.67 -14.52 1.60
CA ALA A 495 -21.86 -14.83 3.01
C ALA A 495 -22.11 -13.54 3.81
N PHE A 496 -22.50 -13.67 5.08
CA PHE A 496 -22.61 -12.52 6.01
C PHE A 496 -21.38 -12.40 6.88
N THR A 497 -21.08 -11.15 7.29
CA THR A 497 -19.98 -10.90 8.18
C THR A 497 -20.24 -11.45 9.59
N ARG A 498 -19.15 -11.88 10.23
CA ARG A 498 -19.11 -12.15 11.65
C ARG A 498 -18.34 -11.01 12.33
N ILE A 499 -19.03 -10.24 13.16
CA ILE A 499 -18.31 -9.41 14.13
C ILE A 499 -18.04 -10.31 15.32
N GLN A 500 -16.79 -10.42 15.75
CA GLN A 500 -16.45 -11.14 16.97
C GLN A 500 -17.13 -10.49 18.18
N GLY A 501 -17.88 -11.27 18.89
CA GLY A 501 -18.66 -10.86 20.03
C GLY A 501 -20.05 -11.51 19.99
N THR A 502 -20.63 -11.76 21.13
CA THR A 502 -22.00 -12.24 21.20
C THR A 502 -22.91 -11.21 20.54
N CYS A 503 -23.45 -11.58 19.43
CA CYS A 503 -24.54 -10.86 18.83
C CYS A 503 -25.75 -10.98 19.73
N SER A 504 -25.98 -10.02 20.61
CA SER A 504 -27.09 -10.09 21.54
C SER A 504 -28.38 -9.45 21.03
N ILE A 505 -28.34 -8.55 20.06
CA ILE A 505 -29.54 -7.77 19.67
C ILE A 505 -29.64 -7.44 18.16
N PHE A 506 -28.57 -7.40 17.38
CA PHE A 506 -28.61 -6.90 15.98
C PHE A 506 -27.91 -7.81 14.97
N CYS A 507 -28.14 -9.11 15.07
CA CYS A 507 -27.37 -10.10 14.31
C CYS A 507 -27.95 -10.48 12.95
N GLY A 508 -29.04 -9.90 12.57
CA GLY A 508 -29.73 -10.29 11.34
C GLY A 508 -30.83 -9.30 10.98
N GLY A 509 -31.57 -9.66 9.93
CA GLY A 509 -32.71 -8.88 9.45
C GLY A 509 -32.35 -7.68 8.60
N TYR A 510 -31.06 -7.50 8.25
CA TYR A 510 -30.63 -6.45 7.33
C TYR A 510 -31.03 -6.79 5.89
N ASN A 511 -31.31 -5.76 5.10
CA ASN A 511 -31.63 -5.90 3.70
C ASN A 511 -30.45 -5.52 2.80
N TYR A 512 -30.28 -6.30 1.75
CA TYR A 512 -29.25 -6.12 0.73
C TYR A 512 -29.91 -6.16 -0.64
N HIS A 513 -29.48 -5.30 -1.53
CA HIS A 513 -30.01 -5.18 -2.87
C HIS A 513 -29.07 -5.82 -3.89
N PHE A 514 -29.64 -6.52 -4.86
CA PHE A 514 -28.90 -7.21 -5.92
C PHE A 514 -29.49 -6.89 -7.27
N LYS A 515 -28.60 -6.58 -8.23
CA LYS A 515 -28.98 -6.30 -9.61
C LYS A 515 -27.87 -6.67 -10.58
N GLY A 516 -28.20 -7.34 -11.69
CA GLY A 516 -27.21 -7.70 -12.72
C GLY A 516 -26.18 -8.72 -12.25
N ILE A 517 -26.58 -9.71 -11.44
CA ILE A 517 -25.66 -10.70 -10.86
C ILE A 517 -25.47 -11.87 -11.83
N GLN A 518 -24.23 -12.29 -12.02
CA GLN A 518 -23.88 -13.43 -12.85
C GLN A 518 -23.06 -14.46 -12.07
N PHE A 519 -23.43 -15.73 -12.22
CA PHE A 519 -22.72 -16.86 -11.63
C PHE A 519 -22.20 -17.78 -12.74
N ASN A 520 -20.89 -17.87 -12.87
CA ASN A 520 -20.23 -18.73 -13.85
C ASN A 520 -19.41 -19.78 -13.10
N ASN A 521 -19.69 -21.07 -13.32
CA ASN A 521 -19.04 -22.15 -12.60
C ASN A 521 -19.03 -21.92 -11.07
N THR A 522 -20.17 -21.47 -10.54
CA THR A 522 -20.35 -21.06 -9.13
C THR A 522 -21.59 -21.73 -8.56
N PRO A 523 -21.54 -23.03 -8.26
CA PRO A 523 -22.72 -23.82 -7.83
C PRO A 523 -23.24 -23.40 -6.45
N ARG A 524 -22.37 -22.87 -5.57
CA ARG A 524 -22.74 -22.40 -4.23
C ARG A 524 -22.83 -20.88 -4.24
N LYS A 525 -24.07 -20.38 -4.36
CA LYS A 525 -24.32 -18.95 -4.48
C LYS A 525 -24.23 -18.23 -3.13
N ALA A 526 -24.76 -18.84 -2.05
CA ALA A 526 -24.80 -18.19 -0.74
C ALA A 526 -24.67 -19.21 0.40
N ARG A 527 -24.10 -18.75 1.51
CA ARG A 527 -24.04 -19.49 2.77
C ARG A 527 -24.40 -18.54 3.90
N PHE A 528 -25.47 -18.88 4.62
CA PHE A 528 -25.89 -18.17 5.81
C PHE A 528 -25.73 -19.09 7.01
N GLU A 529 -25.22 -18.54 8.08
CA GLU A 529 -25.14 -19.25 9.35
C GLU A 529 -26.35 -18.91 10.20
N TRP A 530 -26.74 -19.85 11.03
CA TRP A 530 -27.73 -19.60 12.06
C TRP A 530 -27.31 -18.35 12.86
N GLU A 531 -28.20 -17.47 13.18
CA GLU A 531 -27.99 -16.18 13.86
C GLU A 531 -27.53 -15.03 12.95
N HIS A 532 -27.27 -15.25 11.67
CA HIS A 532 -26.84 -14.22 10.72
C HIS A 532 -27.77 -14.21 9.50
N GLU A 533 -29.02 -13.89 9.73
CA GLU A 533 -30.05 -13.85 8.69
C GLU A 533 -30.09 -12.48 8.01
N GLY A 534 -30.44 -12.46 6.74
CA GLY A 534 -30.62 -11.25 5.96
C GLY A 534 -31.71 -11.38 4.91
N VAL A 535 -32.23 -10.26 4.50
CA VAL A 535 -33.21 -10.17 3.40
C VAL A 535 -32.45 -9.81 2.11
N LEU A 536 -32.51 -10.67 1.13
CA LEU A 536 -31.91 -10.44 -0.19
C LEU A 536 -33.00 -9.96 -1.15
N ILE A 537 -32.91 -8.72 -1.58
CA ILE A 537 -33.84 -8.10 -2.52
C ILE A 537 -33.25 -8.24 -3.93
N ASP A 538 -33.84 -9.10 -4.75
CA ASP A 538 -33.42 -9.38 -6.12
C ASP A 538 -34.18 -8.46 -7.09
N GLU A 539 -33.61 -7.29 -7.38
CA GLU A 539 -34.30 -6.22 -8.11
C GLU A 539 -34.65 -6.57 -9.56
N ASP A 540 -33.95 -7.54 -10.17
CA ASP A 540 -34.13 -7.91 -11.57
C ASP A 540 -34.20 -9.42 -11.84
N GLY A 541 -34.25 -10.24 -10.78
CA GLY A 541 -34.31 -11.68 -10.87
C GLY A 541 -32.98 -12.38 -11.21
N THR A 542 -31.87 -11.64 -11.31
CA THR A 542 -30.59 -12.22 -11.72
C THR A 542 -29.88 -12.99 -10.61
N LEU A 543 -30.13 -12.67 -9.35
CA LEU A 543 -29.58 -13.38 -8.19
C LEU A 543 -30.18 -14.78 -8.05
N THR A 544 -31.49 -14.86 -8.10
CA THR A 544 -32.24 -16.09 -7.84
C THR A 544 -32.53 -16.90 -9.11
N GLY A 545 -32.68 -16.24 -10.24
CA GLY A 545 -33.24 -16.78 -11.50
C GLY A 545 -34.76 -16.82 -11.52
N ALA A 546 -35.41 -16.21 -10.54
CA ALA A 546 -36.87 -16.04 -10.45
C ALA A 546 -37.26 -14.59 -10.86
N PRO A 547 -38.54 -14.29 -11.05
CA PRO A 547 -38.98 -12.91 -11.22
C PRO A 547 -38.50 -12.00 -10.08
N ALA A 548 -38.30 -10.72 -10.38
CA ALA A 548 -37.86 -9.72 -9.40
C ALA A 548 -38.76 -9.69 -8.15
N GLY A 549 -38.12 -9.55 -6.94
CA GLY A 549 -38.83 -9.53 -5.66
C GLY A 549 -37.94 -9.51 -4.45
#